data_26c7e8509e6d825ceb17cb6a10c48bb9
#
_entry.id   26c7e8509e6d825ceb17cb6a10c48bb9
#
_cell.length_a   1.000
_cell.length_b   1.000
_cell.length_c   1.000
_cell.angle_alpha   90.00
_cell.angle_beta   90.00
_cell.angle_gamma   90.00
#
_symmetry.space_group_name_H-M   'P 1'
#
loop_
_entity.id
_entity.type
_entity.pdbx_description
1 polymer ?
#
loop_
_entity_poly.entity_id
_entity_poly.type
_entity_poly.pdbx_seq_one_letter_code
_entity_poly.pdbx_strand_id
1 'polypeptide(L)'
;MAEQKPISKNYLDLKSRVWDEGICSGCGACIAVCPADALYFEIGANSLHPQSNNYCKSAVDDVPCGACYEVCPRVDEKYSGLLGDYLEITAGKAEFDIPKKQSGGAVTALLANALDIGLLDAVVTVTEDLWTLKPHSMIITRSEALIAKAGSRYNWWIPLISSLKEAVVKKKYRNIAVVGVPCVVQAVRKMLETDNQLVGPYKKSIRFVLGLFCTESFDYDKLIVGKLKSEYALEPMKVCRIDVKGKLEITCNDGTQYVIPLAELQDTVRLGCGVCTDFTAIKADVSAGSVGSPEGYTTIIVRTLVGQHLLDSAVANKKLTVGDDVDIGAIEKLAKKKLKRKPA
;
A
#
# COMPACT_ATOMS: atom_id res chain seq x y z
N MET A 1 -11.84 38.44 24.75
CA MET A 1 -12.34 37.05 24.79
C MET A 1 -11.42 36.25 23.92
N ALA A 2 -10.58 35.39 24.49
CA ALA A 2 -9.73 34.50 23.69
C ALA A 2 -10.61 33.49 22.99
N GLU A 3 -10.60 33.48 21.65
CA GLU A 3 -11.20 32.41 20.86
C GLU A 3 -10.56 31.08 21.29
N GLN A 4 -11.34 30.23 21.94
CA GLN A 4 -10.91 28.88 22.23
C GLN A 4 -10.72 28.19 20.86
N LYS A 5 -9.44 27.97 20.47
CA LYS A 5 -9.13 27.10 19.35
C LYS A 5 -9.82 25.76 19.58
N PRO A 6 -10.52 25.20 18.57
CA PRO A 6 -11.15 23.91 18.72
C PRO A 6 -10.10 22.89 19.15
N ILE A 7 -10.42 22.10 20.19
CA ILE A 7 -9.56 21.04 20.69
C ILE A 7 -9.25 20.11 19.50
N SER A 8 -7.97 19.99 19.14
CA SER A 8 -7.58 19.13 18.03
C SER A 8 -7.91 17.67 18.37
N LYS A 9 -8.59 16.98 17.47
CA LYS A 9 -8.85 15.54 17.61
C LYS A 9 -7.54 14.78 17.74
N ASN A 10 -7.48 13.72 18.54
CA ASN A 10 -6.28 12.95 18.80
C ASN A 10 -6.49 11.45 18.61
N TYR A 11 -5.60 10.62 19.16
CA TYR A 11 -5.71 9.16 18.97
C TYR A 11 -6.92 8.55 19.70
N LEU A 12 -7.49 9.19 20.71
CA LEU A 12 -8.70 8.70 21.39
C LEU A 12 -9.91 8.81 20.47
N ASP A 13 -10.02 9.91 19.71
CA ASP A 13 -11.03 10.06 18.67
C ASP A 13 -10.81 9.04 17.53
N LEU A 14 -9.55 8.81 17.17
CA LEU A 14 -9.20 7.80 16.18
C LEU A 14 -9.53 6.39 16.66
N LYS A 15 -9.29 6.11 17.96
CA LYS A 15 -9.62 4.83 18.59
C LYS A 15 -11.13 4.58 18.50
N SER A 16 -11.95 5.52 19.00
CA SER A 16 -13.40 5.35 19.03
C SER A 16 -14.03 5.20 17.62
N ARG A 17 -13.52 5.94 16.62
CA ARG A 17 -14.10 5.93 15.26
C ARG A 17 -13.56 4.85 14.33
N VAL A 18 -12.40 4.29 14.60
CA VAL A 18 -11.70 3.41 13.65
C VAL A 18 -11.26 2.11 14.29
N TRP A 19 -10.66 2.17 15.49
CA TRP A 19 -10.09 0.96 16.10
C TRP A 19 -11.17 0.11 16.77
N ASP A 20 -12.02 0.73 17.58
CA ASP A 20 -13.12 0.05 18.28
C ASP A 20 -14.19 -0.47 17.30
N GLU A 21 -14.31 0.19 16.14
CA GLU A 21 -15.18 -0.25 15.04
C GLU A 21 -14.56 -1.36 14.17
N GLY A 22 -13.31 -1.77 14.41
CA GLY A 22 -12.64 -2.82 13.67
C GLY A 22 -12.31 -2.50 12.20
N ILE A 23 -12.38 -1.22 11.78
CA ILE A 23 -12.20 -0.81 10.37
C ILE A 23 -10.79 -0.37 10.03
N CYS A 24 -9.84 -0.50 10.97
CA CYS A 24 -8.45 -0.13 10.74
C CYS A 24 -7.83 -0.93 9.58
N SER A 25 -7.27 -0.22 8.59
CA SER A 25 -6.63 -0.84 7.44
C SER A 25 -5.21 -1.37 7.70
N GLY A 26 -4.58 -0.99 8.84
CA GLY A 26 -3.21 -1.34 9.13
C GLY A 26 -2.15 -0.63 8.28
N CYS A 27 -2.48 0.50 7.65
CA CYS A 27 -1.56 1.23 6.78
C CYS A 27 -0.34 1.80 7.53
N GLY A 28 -0.49 2.19 8.81
CA GLY A 28 0.59 2.73 9.63
C GLY A 28 0.79 4.24 9.54
N ALA A 29 -0.07 4.95 8.83
CA ALA A 29 0.05 6.40 8.64
C ALA A 29 0.05 7.17 9.97
N CYS A 30 -0.88 6.84 10.88
CA CYS A 30 -0.98 7.45 12.20
C CYS A 30 0.30 7.27 13.05
N ILE A 31 0.99 6.14 12.89
CA ILE A 31 2.27 5.86 13.54
C ILE A 31 3.37 6.70 12.90
N ALA A 32 3.43 6.70 11.57
CA ALA A 32 4.47 7.42 10.82
C ALA A 32 4.49 8.92 11.16
N VAL A 33 3.32 9.56 11.29
CA VAL A 33 3.23 11.00 11.55
C VAL A 33 3.25 11.36 13.04
N CYS A 34 3.18 10.40 13.97
CA CYS A 34 3.15 10.70 15.40
C CYS A 34 4.49 11.31 15.86
N PRO A 35 4.55 12.60 16.27
CA PRO A 35 5.82 13.23 16.62
C PRO A 35 6.39 12.71 17.94
N ALA A 36 5.54 12.18 18.82
CA ALA A 36 5.91 11.67 20.14
C ALA A 36 6.16 10.15 20.18
N ASP A 37 6.09 9.44 19.03
CA ASP A 37 6.15 7.98 18.96
C ASP A 37 5.16 7.27 19.92
N ALA A 38 4.02 7.93 20.19
CA ALA A 38 3.01 7.45 21.13
C ALA A 38 2.17 6.29 20.62
N LEU A 39 2.21 6.03 19.30
CA LEU A 39 1.44 4.97 18.64
C LEU A 39 2.36 3.91 18.05
N TYR A 40 2.01 2.65 18.25
CA TYR A 40 2.77 1.51 17.75
C TYR A 40 1.85 0.32 17.41
N PHE A 41 2.34 -0.62 16.60
CA PHE A 41 1.73 -1.95 16.50
C PHE A 41 2.55 -2.93 17.35
N GLU A 42 1.87 -3.76 18.10
CA GLU A 42 2.50 -4.84 18.82
C GLU A 42 2.87 -5.96 17.83
N ILE A 43 4.15 -6.27 17.75
CA ILE A 43 4.66 -7.31 16.85
C ILE A 43 4.35 -8.68 17.45
N GLY A 44 3.69 -9.57 16.68
CA GLY A 44 3.38 -10.93 17.12
C GLY A 44 2.07 -11.08 17.88
N ALA A 45 1.38 -10.00 18.20
CA ALA A 45 -0.02 -10.08 18.63
C ALA A 45 -0.91 -9.93 17.39
N ASN A 46 -2.07 -10.60 17.38
CA ASN A 46 -3.13 -10.42 16.38
C ASN A 46 -3.72 -8.99 16.45
N SER A 47 -2.85 -7.99 16.28
CA SER A 47 -3.19 -6.60 16.44
C SER A 47 -3.94 -6.11 15.22
N LEU A 48 -5.23 -5.88 15.37
CA LEU A 48 -6.10 -5.36 14.32
C LEU A 48 -5.87 -3.86 14.06
N HIS A 49 -5.31 -3.15 15.04
CA HIS A 49 -5.12 -1.71 15.04
C HIS A 49 -3.88 -1.30 15.88
N PRO A 50 -3.38 -0.06 15.76
CA PRO A 50 -2.33 0.46 16.64
C PRO A 50 -2.75 0.47 18.11
N GLN A 51 -1.74 0.53 18.98
CA GLN A 51 -1.88 0.77 20.40
C GLN A 51 -1.21 2.10 20.78
N SER A 52 -1.50 2.60 21.97
CA SER A 52 -0.85 3.77 22.54
C SER A 52 -0.01 3.37 23.76
N ASN A 53 1.19 3.94 23.87
CA ASN A 53 2.01 3.85 25.07
C ASN A 53 1.60 4.87 26.16
N ASN A 54 0.46 5.54 25.98
CA ASN A 54 -0.10 6.57 26.83
C ASN A 54 0.75 7.86 26.92
N TYR A 55 1.66 8.08 25.98
CA TYR A 55 2.50 9.27 25.94
C TYR A 55 2.07 10.28 24.85
N CYS A 56 0.78 10.28 24.50
CA CYS A 56 0.22 11.24 23.56
C CYS A 56 0.09 12.63 24.21
N LYS A 57 0.89 13.59 23.76
CA LYS A 57 0.91 14.96 24.28
C LYS A 57 -0.44 15.67 24.14
N SER A 58 -1.20 15.37 23.09
CA SER A 58 -2.54 15.95 22.93
C SER A 58 -3.56 15.38 23.90
N ALA A 59 -3.43 14.12 24.31
CA ALA A 59 -4.36 13.49 25.23
C ALA A 59 -4.00 13.70 26.71
N VAL A 60 -2.72 13.97 27.00
CA VAL A 60 -2.21 14.07 28.38
C VAL A 60 -2.00 15.54 28.79
N ASP A 61 -1.47 16.35 27.87
CA ASP A 61 -1.01 17.72 28.17
C ASP A 61 -1.77 18.78 27.33
N ASP A 62 -2.88 18.43 26.69
CA ASP A 62 -3.71 19.29 25.84
C ASP A 62 -2.94 20.03 24.71
N VAL A 63 -1.78 19.50 24.30
CA VAL A 63 -0.99 20.08 23.21
C VAL A 63 -1.71 19.88 21.87
N PRO A 64 -2.04 20.93 21.12
CA PRO A 64 -2.67 20.80 19.81
C PRO A 64 -1.82 19.95 18.86
N CYS A 65 -2.38 18.87 18.32
CA CYS A 65 -1.66 17.96 17.41
C CYS A 65 -2.56 17.53 16.22
N GLY A 66 -3.46 16.57 16.39
CA GLY A 66 -4.37 16.09 15.35
C GLY A 66 -3.75 15.22 14.26
N ALA A 67 -2.42 15.14 14.13
CA ALA A 67 -1.74 14.55 13.00
C ALA A 67 -2.22 13.12 12.66
N CYS A 68 -2.32 12.24 13.66
CA CYS A 68 -2.75 10.85 13.47
C CYS A 68 -4.20 10.71 12.97
N TYR A 69 -5.08 11.59 13.42
CA TYR A 69 -6.48 11.60 13.04
C TYR A 69 -6.66 12.11 11.61
N GLU A 70 -6.00 13.20 11.25
CA GLU A 70 -6.11 13.84 9.95
C GLU A 70 -5.60 12.97 8.80
N VAL A 71 -4.56 12.17 9.02
CA VAL A 71 -4.01 11.30 7.97
C VAL A 71 -4.70 9.94 7.88
N CYS A 72 -5.64 9.63 8.77
CA CYS A 72 -6.30 8.33 8.76
C CYS A 72 -7.29 8.21 7.59
N PRO A 73 -7.15 7.20 6.72
CA PRO A 73 -8.02 7.04 5.56
C PRO A 73 -9.41 6.48 5.91
N ARG A 74 -9.67 6.20 7.19
CA ARG A 74 -10.96 5.64 7.66
C ARG A 74 -11.83 6.66 8.39
N VAL A 75 -11.34 7.88 8.60
CA VAL A 75 -12.08 8.88 9.39
C VAL A 75 -13.24 9.47 8.60
N ASP A 76 -13.05 9.91 7.36
CA ASP A 76 -14.04 10.73 6.65
C ASP A 76 -14.27 10.35 5.18
N GLU A 77 -13.50 9.45 4.58
CA GLU A 77 -13.56 9.25 3.14
C GLU A 77 -14.40 8.04 2.72
N LYS A 78 -15.45 8.32 1.95
CA LYS A 78 -16.19 7.33 1.16
C LYS A 78 -15.84 7.53 -0.30
N TYR A 79 -15.14 6.57 -0.89
CA TYR A 79 -14.85 6.60 -2.32
C TYR A 79 -16.01 5.99 -3.08
N SER A 80 -16.67 6.80 -3.91
CA SER A 80 -17.82 6.39 -4.73
C SER A 80 -17.49 6.21 -6.21
N GLY A 81 -16.31 6.64 -6.64
CA GLY A 81 -15.88 6.54 -8.04
C GLY A 81 -15.45 5.11 -8.41
N LEU A 82 -15.86 4.65 -9.60
CA LEU A 82 -15.56 3.31 -10.08
C LEU A 82 -14.06 3.14 -10.36
N LEU A 83 -13.50 4.02 -11.19
CA LEU A 83 -12.07 4.06 -11.52
C LEU A 83 -11.39 5.35 -11.02
N GLY A 84 -12.19 6.35 -10.61
CA GLY A 84 -11.71 7.71 -10.33
C GLY A 84 -11.31 8.47 -11.60
N ASP A 85 -10.81 9.68 -11.45
CA ASP A 85 -10.30 10.49 -12.57
C ASP A 85 -8.95 9.93 -13.02
N TYR A 86 -8.70 10.00 -14.32
CA TYR A 86 -7.44 9.59 -14.94
C TYR A 86 -7.18 10.35 -16.24
N LEU A 87 -5.91 10.43 -16.62
CA LEU A 87 -5.46 11.02 -17.87
C LEU A 87 -5.37 9.95 -18.96
N GLU A 88 -4.85 8.77 -18.61
CA GLU A 88 -4.57 7.68 -19.55
C GLU A 88 -4.71 6.32 -18.87
N ILE A 89 -5.12 5.30 -19.64
CA ILE A 89 -5.04 3.88 -19.25
C ILE A 89 -4.27 3.15 -20.36
N THR A 90 -3.21 2.46 -19.97
CA THR A 90 -2.34 1.71 -20.90
C THR A 90 -1.88 0.39 -20.29
N ALA A 91 -1.35 -0.52 -21.10
CA ALA A 91 -0.69 -1.73 -20.65
C ALA A 91 0.83 -1.57 -20.76
N GLY A 92 1.58 -1.89 -19.70
CA GLY A 92 3.04 -1.72 -19.69
C GLY A 92 3.81 -2.98 -19.36
N LYS A 93 5.00 -3.11 -19.97
CA LYS A 93 5.93 -4.22 -19.73
C LYS A 93 7.35 -3.68 -19.58
N ALA A 94 8.04 -4.12 -18.54
CA ALA A 94 9.47 -3.81 -18.34
C ALA A 94 10.34 -4.40 -19.45
N GLU A 95 11.31 -3.63 -19.93
CA GLU A 95 12.28 -4.01 -20.97
C GLU A 95 13.51 -4.73 -20.41
N PHE A 96 13.52 -5.05 -19.13
CA PHE A 96 14.59 -5.80 -18.48
C PHE A 96 14.01 -6.90 -17.58
N ASP A 97 14.83 -7.87 -17.21
CA ASP A 97 14.39 -8.97 -16.38
C ASP A 97 14.11 -8.55 -14.93
N ILE A 98 12.97 -9.01 -14.42
CA ILE A 98 12.56 -8.84 -13.03
C ILE A 98 12.14 -10.23 -12.53
N PRO A 99 13.00 -10.92 -11.78
CA PRO A 99 12.82 -12.36 -11.49
C PRO A 99 11.52 -12.75 -10.82
N LYS A 100 10.97 -11.86 -9.98
CA LYS A 100 9.76 -12.12 -9.19
C LYS A 100 8.56 -11.25 -9.59
N LYS A 101 8.55 -10.69 -10.80
CA LYS A 101 7.38 -9.91 -11.26
C LYS A 101 6.14 -10.78 -11.37
N GLN A 102 5.01 -10.24 -10.98
CA GLN A 102 3.72 -10.93 -11.10
C GLN A 102 3.15 -10.83 -12.53
N SER A 103 3.36 -9.69 -13.17
CA SER A 103 2.81 -9.34 -14.50
C SER A 103 3.91 -8.67 -15.32
N GLY A 104 3.63 -7.55 -15.98
CA GLY A 104 4.60 -6.82 -16.80
C GLY A 104 5.78 -6.18 -16.06
N GLY A 105 5.70 -6.03 -14.73
CA GLY A 105 6.75 -5.40 -13.93
C GLY A 105 6.80 -3.88 -14.04
N ALA A 106 5.73 -3.24 -14.52
CA ALA A 106 5.70 -1.82 -14.83
C ALA A 106 6.04 -0.92 -13.63
N VAL A 107 5.51 -1.18 -12.43
CA VAL A 107 5.81 -0.37 -11.24
C VAL A 107 7.31 -0.40 -10.91
N THR A 108 7.93 -1.58 -11.00
CA THR A 108 9.38 -1.70 -10.79
C THR A 108 10.16 -0.95 -11.87
N ALA A 109 9.74 -1.01 -13.13
CA ALA A 109 10.40 -0.31 -14.23
C ALA A 109 10.31 1.22 -14.08
N LEU A 110 9.13 1.75 -13.75
CA LEU A 110 8.92 3.18 -13.49
C LEU A 110 9.84 3.69 -12.37
N LEU A 111 9.88 2.98 -11.26
CA LEU A 111 10.65 3.39 -10.09
C LEU A 111 12.14 3.16 -10.25
N ALA A 112 12.57 2.09 -10.91
CA ALA A 112 13.97 1.85 -11.22
C ALA A 112 14.52 2.96 -12.13
N ASN A 113 13.76 3.32 -13.18
CA ASN A 113 14.11 4.47 -14.02
C ASN A 113 14.25 5.77 -13.20
N ALA A 114 13.28 6.05 -12.33
CA ALA A 114 13.29 7.28 -11.53
C ALA A 114 14.45 7.34 -10.53
N LEU A 115 14.88 6.21 -9.97
CA LEU A 115 16.09 6.11 -9.14
C LEU A 115 17.35 6.31 -9.98
N ASP A 116 17.45 5.64 -11.15
CA ASP A 116 18.62 5.70 -12.05
C ASP A 116 18.93 7.11 -12.55
N ILE A 117 17.87 7.90 -12.84
CA ILE A 117 18.03 9.29 -13.33
C ILE A 117 18.07 10.33 -12.21
N GLY A 118 18.03 9.93 -10.93
CA GLY A 118 18.08 10.83 -9.79
C GLY A 118 16.79 11.64 -9.56
N LEU A 119 15.66 11.22 -10.14
CA LEU A 119 14.35 11.81 -9.88
C LEU A 119 13.83 11.45 -8.49
N LEU A 120 14.28 10.32 -7.95
CA LEU A 120 13.98 9.83 -6.60
C LEU A 120 15.25 9.59 -5.80
N ASP A 121 15.20 9.92 -4.51
CA ASP A 121 16.22 9.54 -3.52
C ASP A 121 15.93 8.15 -2.93
N ALA A 122 14.65 7.83 -2.78
CA ALA A 122 14.22 6.60 -2.12
C ALA A 122 12.80 6.17 -2.55
N VAL A 123 12.55 4.87 -2.43
CA VAL A 123 11.25 4.24 -2.55
C VAL A 123 10.88 3.59 -1.22
N VAL A 124 9.73 3.96 -0.66
CA VAL A 124 9.12 3.28 0.48
C VAL A 124 8.13 2.26 -0.05
N THR A 125 8.37 1.00 0.23
CA THR A 125 7.58 -0.14 -0.27
C THR A 125 7.56 -1.27 0.75
N VAL A 126 6.92 -2.39 0.40
CA VAL A 126 6.86 -3.60 1.22
C VAL A 126 7.67 -4.71 0.54
N THR A 127 8.51 -5.36 1.31
CA THR A 127 9.19 -6.61 0.93
C THR A 127 8.81 -7.70 1.94
N GLU A 128 9.44 -8.86 1.84
CA GLU A 128 9.18 -9.98 2.75
C GLU A 128 10.47 -10.69 3.16
N ASP A 129 10.44 -11.30 4.34
CA ASP A 129 11.44 -12.26 4.75
C ASP A 129 11.21 -13.59 4.03
N LEU A 130 12.25 -14.12 3.39
CA LEU A 130 12.13 -15.31 2.53
C LEU A 130 11.91 -16.61 3.31
N TRP A 131 12.23 -16.64 4.62
CA TRP A 131 12.07 -17.81 5.46
C TRP A 131 10.67 -17.92 6.04
N THR A 132 10.11 -16.78 6.39
CA THR A 132 8.83 -16.70 7.10
C THR A 132 7.69 -16.17 6.25
N LEU A 133 7.96 -15.55 5.10
CA LEU A 133 7.04 -14.76 4.28
C LEU A 133 6.41 -13.58 5.03
N LYS A 134 7.02 -13.13 6.14
CA LYS A 134 6.56 -11.94 6.86
C LYS A 134 6.85 -10.69 6.06
N PRO A 135 5.82 -9.94 5.65
CA PRO A 135 6.04 -8.68 4.94
C PRO A 135 6.55 -7.61 5.91
N HIS A 136 7.42 -6.75 5.44
CA HIS A 136 7.91 -5.59 6.18
C HIS A 136 8.10 -4.38 5.28
N SER A 137 7.91 -3.19 5.84
CA SER A 137 8.15 -1.92 5.16
C SER A 137 9.65 -1.68 5.00
N MET A 138 10.06 -1.20 3.84
CA MET A 138 11.48 -1.01 3.51
C MET A 138 11.71 0.31 2.76
N ILE A 139 12.88 0.90 2.96
CA ILE A 139 13.40 2.02 2.19
C ILE A 139 14.42 1.46 1.18
N ILE A 140 14.21 1.72 -0.10
CA ILE A 140 15.10 1.28 -1.19
C ILE A 140 15.62 2.52 -1.91
N THR A 141 16.93 2.62 -2.09
CA THR A 141 17.62 3.78 -2.68
C THR A 141 18.35 3.49 -3.98
N ARG A 142 18.35 2.22 -4.43
CA ARG A 142 19.01 1.79 -5.67
C ARG A 142 18.09 0.89 -6.49
N SER A 143 18.14 1.06 -7.80
CA SER A 143 17.31 0.30 -8.75
C SER A 143 17.57 -1.21 -8.69
N GLU A 144 18.82 -1.65 -8.53
CA GLU A 144 19.15 -3.07 -8.45
C GLU A 144 18.51 -3.73 -7.21
N ALA A 145 18.52 -3.02 -6.07
CA ALA A 145 17.88 -3.51 -4.86
C ALA A 145 16.35 -3.55 -5.02
N LEU A 146 15.75 -2.60 -5.74
CA LEU A 146 14.33 -2.58 -6.05
C LEU A 146 13.94 -3.78 -6.94
N ILE A 147 14.72 -4.05 -7.98
CA ILE A 147 14.51 -5.18 -8.89
C ILE A 147 14.62 -6.51 -8.14
N ALA A 148 15.66 -6.66 -7.31
CA ALA A 148 15.88 -7.88 -6.52
C ALA A 148 14.77 -8.15 -5.49
N LYS A 149 14.10 -7.10 -5.00
CA LYS A 149 13.02 -7.17 -4.02
C LYS A 149 11.62 -7.09 -4.64
N ALA A 150 11.52 -7.03 -5.96
CA ALA A 150 10.25 -6.99 -6.66
C ALA A 150 9.38 -8.23 -6.36
N GLY A 151 8.08 -8.09 -6.58
CA GLY A 151 7.08 -9.15 -6.36
C GLY A 151 5.90 -8.65 -5.56
N SER A 152 4.76 -9.33 -5.70
CA SER A 152 3.53 -8.99 -4.99
C SER A 152 3.45 -9.68 -3.63
N ARG A 153 2.88 -8.99 -2.64
CA ARG A 153 2.63 -9.51 -1.29
C ARG A 153 1.17 -9.32 -0.96
N TYR A 154 0.54 -10.37 -0.49
CA TYR A 154 -0.90 -10.40 -0.24
C TYR A 154 -1.25 -10.50 1.23
N ASN A 155 -0.29 -10.86 2.07
CA ASN A 155 -0.42 -10.97 3.51
C ASN A 155 0.04 -9.69 4.21
N TRP A 156 -0.54 -9.43 5.38
CA TRP A 156 -0.22 -8.30 6.24
C TRP A 156 0.33 -8.80 7.58
N TRP A 157 1.45 -8.25 8.01
CA TRP A 157 2.09 -8.53 9.30
C TRP A 157 2.33 -7.29 10.13
N ILE A 158 2.83 -6.22 9.48
CA ILE A 158 3.18 -4.96 10.13
C ILE A 158 2.64 -3.78 9.31
N PRO A 159 2.62 -2.56 9.88
CA PRO A 159 2.17 -1.37 9.16
C PRO A 159 2.91 -1.20 7.82
N LEU A 160 2.14 -1.01 6.74
CA LEU A 160 2.66 -1.05 5.37
C LEU A 160 3.64 0.09 5.03
N ILE A 161 3.55 1.22 5.74
CA ILE A 161 4.46 2.37 5.57
C ILE A 161 5.23 2.71 6.85
N SER A 162 5.53 1.72 7.70
CA SER A 162 6.24 1.96 8.96
C SER A 162 7.65 2.56 8.77
N SER A 163 8.31 2.31 7.64
CA SER A 163 9.61 2.90 7.31
C SER A 163 9.55 4.35 6.83
N LEU A 164 8.36 4.91 6.54
CA LEU A 164 8.22 6.26 6.01
C LEU A 164 8.76 7.33 6.97
N LYS A 165 8.51 7.18 8.28
CA LYS A 165 9.06 8.10 9.28
C LYS A 165 10.60 8.11 9.29
N GLU A 166 11.20 6.93 9.17
CA GLU A 166 12.66 6.82 9.06
C GLU A 166 13.16 7.52 7.80
N ALA A 167 12.53 7.31 6.65
CA ALA A 167 12.91 7.94 5.39
C ALA A 167 12.86 9.47 5.47
N VAL A 168 11.76 10.03 6.00
CA VAL A 168 11.51 11.47 6.04
C VAL A 168 12.28 12.17 7.17
N VAL A 169 12.19 11.64 8.40
CA VAL A 169 12.67 12.34 9.60
C VAL A 169 14.12 12.00 9.92
N LYS A 170 14.50 10.72 9.85
CA LYS A 170 15.87 10.29 10.21
C LYS A 170 16.82 10.41 9.03
N LYS A 171 16.46 9.86 7.86
CA LYS A 171 17.31 9.87 6.65
C LYS A 171 17.20 11.19 5.87
N LYS A 172 16.12 11.95 6.06
CA LYS A 172 15.89 13.26 5.44
C LYS A 172 15.87 13.23 3.90
N TYR A 173 15.42 12.13 3.30
CA TYR A 173 15.19 12.06 1.86
C TYR A 173 14.11 13.07 1.46
N ARG A 174 14.26 13.66 0.26
CA ARG A 174 13.40 14.75 -0.22
C ARG A 174 12.53 14.37 -1.41
N ASN A 175 12.93 13.37 -2.17
CA ASN A 175 12.19 12.88 -3.33
C ASN A 175 11.85 11.41 -3.12
N ILE A 176 10.79 11.15 -2.36
CA ILE A 176 10.40 9.80 -1.98
C ILE A 176 9.21 9.37 -2.83
N ALA A 177 9.28 8.16 -3.41
CA ALA A 177 8.09 7.47 -3.90
C ALA A 177 7.54 6.55 -2.82
N VAL A 178 6.21 6.54 -2.64
CA VAL A 178 5.52 5.58 -1.78
C VAL A 178 4.70 4.65 -2.65
N VAL A 179 4.96 3.34 -2.53
CA VAL A 179 4.17 2.29 -3.19
C VAL A 179 3.22 1.66 -2.18
N GLY A 180 1.95 1.58 -2.52
CA GLY A 180 0.99 0.98 -1.62
C GLY A 180 -0.34 0.57 -2.25
N VAL A 181 -1.09 -0.21 -1.50
CA VAL A 181 -2.48 -0.55 -1.79
C VAL A 181 -3.40 0.67 -1.52
N PRO A 182 -4.67 0.67 -1.96
CA PRO A 182 -5.55 1.84 -1.86
C PRO A 182 -5.57 2.54 -0.50
N CYS A 183 -5.63 1.81 0.61
CA CYS A 183 -5.64 2.41 1.95
C CYS A 183 -4.33 3.14 2.30
N VAL A 184 -3.19 2.69 1.79
CA VAL A 184 -1.90 3.40 1.92
C VAL A 184 -1.91 4.66 1.07
N VAL A 185 -2.35 4.55 -0.19
CA VAL A 185 -2.45 5.68 -1.11
C VAL A 185 -3.34 6.79 -0.54
N GLN A 186 -4.52 6.43 -0.02
CA GLN A 186 -5.45 7.37 0.61
C GLN A 186 -4.81 8.08 1.82
N ALA A 187 -4.12 7.31 2.68
CA ALA A 187 -3.44 7.87 3.84
C ALA A 187 -2.31 8.84 3.45
N VAL A 188 -1.50 8.46 2.45
CA VAL A 188 -0.42 9.33 1.94
C VAL A 188 -0.99 10.57 1.27
N ARG A 189 -2.08 10.45 0.52
CA ARG A 189 -2.75 11.61 -0.07
C ARG A 189 -3.25 12.59 1.00
N LYS A 190 -3.85 12.09 2.09
CA LYS A 190 -4.21 12.93 3.25
C LYS A 190 -2.98 13.62 3.87
N MET A 191 -1.81 12.96 3.92
CA MET A 191 -0.57 13.62 4.35
C MET A 191 -0.16 14.77 3.44
N LEU A 192 -0.41 14.65 2.13
CA LEU A 192 -0.06 15.67 1.13
C LEU A 192 -1.07 16.84 1.11
N GLU A 193 -2.31 16.60 1.48
CA GLU A 193 -3.41 17.57 1.42
C GLU A 193 -3.63 18.33 2.74
N THR A 194 -3.29 17.75 3.89
CA THR A 194 -3.50 18.41 5.20
C THR A 194 -2.65 19.67 5.36
N ASP A 195 -3.20 20.66 6.07
CA ASP A 195 -2.50 21.86 6.48
C ASP A 195 -1.81 21.72 7.84
N ASN A 196 -1.86 20.54 8.46
CA ASN A 196 -1.21 20.25 9.72
C ASN A 196 0.32 20.37 9.60
N GLN A 197 0.89 21.34 10.29
CA GLN A 197 2.32 21.64 10.23
C GLN A 197 3.21 20.47 10.67
N LEU A 198 2.74 19.61 11.57
CA LEU A 198 3.46 18.42 12.04
C LEU A 198 3.60 17.36 10.94
N VAL A 199 2.71 17.37 9.95
CA VAL A 199 2.75 16.53 8.76
C VAL A 199 3.57 17.16 7.61
N GLY A 200 3.90 18.45 7.74
CA GLY A 200 4.63 19.21 6.73
C GLY A 200 5.93 18.58 6.21
N PRO A 201 6.78 17.92 7.03
CA PRO A 201 7.96 17.20 6.54
C PRO A 201 7.63 16.11 5.51
N TYR A 202 6.53 15.37 5.69
CA TYR A 202 6.07 14.32 4.77
C TYR A 202 5.59 14.94 3.45
N LYS A 203 4.78 16.00 3.52
CA LYS A 203 4.29 16.76 2.37
C LYS A 203 5.45 17.28 1.48
N LYS A 204 6.55 17.70 2.09
CA LYS A 204 7.74 18.20 1.40
C LYS A 204 8.65 17.11 0.83
N SER A 205 8.54 15.90 1.33
CA SER A 205 9.45 14.80 0.97
C SER A 205 8.84 13.79 -0.01
N ILE A 206 7.52 13.59 0.02
CA ILE A 206 6.87 12.62 -0.87
C ILE A 206 6.65 13.26 -2.23
N ARG A 207 7.24 12.67 -3.26
CA ARG A 207 7.19 13.14 -4.65
C ARG A 207 6.19 12.39 -5.50
N PHE A 208 6.09 11.05 -5.32
CA PHE A 208 5.21 10.17 -6.08
C PHE A 208 4.45 9.22 -5.18
N VAL A 209 3.20 8.95 -5.54
CA VAL A 209 2.34 7.98 -4.88
C VAL A 209 1.88 6.95 -5.92
N LEU A 210 2.41 5.74 -5.84
CA LEU A 210 2.05 4.65 -6.74
C LEU A 210 1.10 3.69 -6.04
N GLY A 211 -0.05 3.48 -6.67
CA GLY A 211 -1.10 2.61 -6.17
C GLY A 211 -1.09 1.24 -6.82
N LEU A 212 -1.34 0.21 -6.03
CA LEU A 212 -1.54 -1.15 -6.53
C LEU A 212 -3.03 -1.51 -6.48
N PHE A 213 -3.53 -2.17 -7.53
CA PHE A 213 -4.89 -2.72 -7.49
C PHE A 213 -5.00 -3.71 -6.32
N CYS A 214 -6.08 -3.60 -5.55
CA CYS A 214 -6.23 -4.40 -4.34
C CYS A 214 -7.70 -4.73 -4.09
N THR A 215 -8.03 -6.00 -4.04
CA THR A 215 -9.31 -6.47 -3.52
C THR A 215 -9.29 -6.49 -2.00
N GLU A 216 -8.33 -7.19 -1.42
CA GLU A 216 -8.16 -7.39 0.02
C GLU A 216 -6.72 -7.76 0.37
N SER A 217 -6.41 -7.74 1.67
CA SER A 217 -5.16 -8.23 2.23
C SER A 217 -5.48 -9.30 3.27
N PHE A 218 -4.69 -10.36 3.28
CA PHE A 218 -4.86 -11.47 4.21
C PHE A 218 -4.07 -11.22 5.50
N ASP A 219 -4.58 -11.68 6.61
CA ASP A 219 -3.86 -11.72 7.87
C ASP A 219 -2.76 -12.79 7.79
N TYR A 220 -1.55 -12.44 8.22
CA TYR A 220 -0.40 -13.33 8.13
C TYR A 220 -0.60 -14.62 8.93
N ASP A 221 -1.02 -14.49 10.20
CA ASP A 221 -1.16 -15.65 11.07
C ASP A 221 -2.25 -16.59 10.56
N LYS A 222 -3.36 -16.04 10.06
CA LYS A 222 -4.45 -16.85 9.51
C LYS A 222 -4.08 -17.51 8.18
N LEU A 223 -3.48 -16.74 7.23
CA LEU A 223 -3.12 -17.30 5.92
C LEU A 223 -1.87 -18.17 6.00
N ILE A 224 -0.75 -17.63 6.48
CA ILE A 224 0.54 -18.32 6.37
C ILE A 224 0.67 -19.40 7.44
N VAL A 225 0.38 -19.07 8.71
CA VAL A 225 0.51 -20.02 9.81
C VAL A 225 -0.68 -20.97 9.85
N GLY A 226 -1.90 -20.46 9.84
CA GLY A 226 -3.13 -21.25 9.93
C GLY A 226 -3.37 -22.07 8.66
N LYS A 227 -3.54 -21.40 7.52
CA LYS A 227 -3.94 -22.08 6.28
C LYS A 227 -2.79 -22.86 5.65
N LEU A 228 -1.69 -22.17 5.28
CA LEU A 228 -0.63 -22.83 4.52
C LEU A 228 0.14 -23.85 5.37
N LYS A 229 0.63 -23.44 6.54
CA LYS A 229 1.46 -24.33 7.36
C LYS A 229 0.64 -25.41 8.07
N SER A 230 -0.46 -25.07 8.74
CA SER A 230 -1.21 -26.04 9.54
C SER A 230 -2.14 -26.92 8.71
N GLU A 231 -2.88 -26.38 7.73
CA GLU A 231 -3.84 -27.17 6.93
C GLU A 231 -3.19 -27.84 5.72
N TYR A 232 -2.33 -27.11 4.99
CA TYR A 232 -1.68 -27.62 3.77
C TYR A 232 -0.29 -28.22 4.01
N ALA A 233 0.21 -28.24 5.25
CA ALA A 233 1.56 -28.69 5.63
C ALA A 233 2.67 -28.04 4.78
N LEU A 234 2.45 -26.82 4.32
CA LEU A 234 3.37 -26.05 3.47
C LEU A 234 4.22 -25.11 4.30
N GLU A 235 5.50 -25.43 4.44
CA GLU A 235 6.45 -24.57 5.15
C GLU A 235 6.71 -23.28 4.35
N PRO A 236 6.63 -22.09 4.98
CA PRO A 236 6.80 -20.80 4.29
C PRO A 236 8.09 -20.68 3.49
N MET A 237 9.20 -21.22 4.00
CA MET A 237 10.51 -21.18 3.34
C MET A 237 10.56 -21.94 2.01
N LYS A 238 9.61 -22.82 1.73
CA LYS A 238 9.51 -23.53 0.45
C LYS A 238 8.80 -22.70 -0.63
N VAL A 239 8.09 -21.64 -0.24
CA VAL A 239 7.31 -20.81 -1.15
C VAL A 239 8.24 -19.81 -1.85
N CYS A 240 8.25 -19.82 -3.17
CA CYS A 240 8.98 -18.83 -3.96
C CYS A 240 8.09 -17.76 -4.59
N ARG A 241 6.79 -18.07 -4.78
CA ARG A 241 5.84 -17.14 -5.40
C ARG A 241 4.41 -17.38 -4.93
N ILE A 242 3.69 -16.29 -4.71
CA ILE A 242 2.25 -16.28 -4.45
C ILE A 242 1.60 -15.33 -5.44
N ASP A 243 0.55 -15.79 -6.15
CA ASP A 243 -0.26 -15.00 -7.07
C ASP A 243 -1.75 -15.11 -6.70
N VAL A 244 -2.51 -14.04 -6.97
CA VAL A 244 -3.98 -14.03 -6.84
C VAL A 244 -4.58 -13.70 -8.20
N LYS A 245 -5.16 -14.72 -8.84
CA LYS A 245 -5.82 -14.62 -10.15
C LYS A 245 -7.18 -15.33 -10.11
N GLY A 246 -8.13 -14.79 -9.32
CA GLY A 246 -9.40 -15.45 -9.05
C GLY A 246 -9.32 -16.64 -8.07
N LYS A 247 -8.11 -17.13 -7.81
CA LYS A 247 -7.70 -18.13 -6.84
C LYS A 247 -6.33 -17.76 -6.30
N LEU A 248 -5.92 -18.28 -5.16
CA LEU A 248 -4.57 -18.16 -4.66
C LEU A 248 -3.72 -19.27 -5.30
N GLU A 249 -2.70 -18.88 -6.03
CA GLU A 249 -1.73 -19.77 -6.66
C GLU A 249 -0.39 -19.64 -5.94
N ILE A 250 0.15 -20.75 -5.47
CA ILE A 250 1.42 -20.80 -4.75
C ILE A 250 2.37 -21.70 -5.51
N THR A 251 3.57 -21.22 -5.79
CA THR A 251 4.65 -21.99 -6.38
C THR A 251 5.77 -22.16 -5.39
N CYS A 252 6.25 -23.38 -5.23
CA CYS A 252 7.36 -23.74 -4.37
C CYS A 252 8.71 -23.76 -5.11
N ASN A 253 9.80 -23.73 -4.37
CA ASN A 253 11.18 -23.79 -4.89
C ASN A 253 11.47 -25.07 -5.69
N ASP A 254 10.78 -26.17 -5.39
CA ASP A 254 10.88 -27.45 -6.09
C ASP A 254 9.96 -27.58 -7.30
N GLY A 255 9.23 -26.49 -7.65
CA GLY A 255 8.27 -26.47 -8.74
C GLY A 255 6.86 -26.96 -8.39
N THR A 256 6.64 -27.47 -7.17
CA THR A 256 5.31 -27.86 -6.70
C THR A 256 4.37 -26.66 -6.69
N GLN A 257 3.11 -26.88 -7.11
CA GLN A 257 2.09 -25.85 -7.14
C GLN A 257 0.90 -26.22 -6.26
N TYR A 258 0.39 -25.22 -5.55
CA TYR A 258 -0.85 -25.29 -4.77
C TYR A 258 -1.82 -24.26 -5.30
N VAL A 259 -3.10 -24.63 -5.32
CA VAL A 259 -4.19 -23.78 -5.78
C VAL A 259 -5.29 -23.80 -4.74
N ILE A 260 -5.61 -22.64 -4.15
CA ILE A 260 -6.63 -22.51 -3.11
C ILE A 260 -7.71 -21.55 -3.61
N PRO A 261 -8.99 -21.99 -3.66
CA PRO A 261 -10.11 -21.12 -4.01
C PRO A 261 -10.21 -19.92 -3.03
N LEU A 262 -10.45 -18.71 -3.53
CA LEU A 262 -10.61 -17.53 -2.67
C LEU A 262 -11.78 -17.65 -1.69
N ALA A 263 -12.77 -18.49 -1.98
CA ALA A 263 -13.87 -18.76 -1.06
C ALA A 263 -13.40 -19.41 0.25
N GLU A 264 -12.34 -20.22 0.21
CA GLU A 264 -11.74 -20.87 1.38
C GLU A 264 -10.83 -19.93 2.20
N LEU A 265 -10.61 -18.71 1.74
CA LEU A 265 -9.73 -17.74 2.37
C LEU A 265 -10.48 -16.57 3.01
N GLN A 266 -11.82 -16.59 3.04
CA GLN A 266 -12.62 -15.47 3.52
C GLN A 266 -12.38 -15.14 5.00
N ASP A 267 -12.12 -16.14 5.82
CA ASP A 267 -11.80 -16.02 7.24
C ASP A 267 -10.38 -15.48 7.50
N THR A 268 -9.51 -15.53 6.48
CA THR A 268 -8.15 -15.01 6.55
C THR A 268 -8.06 -13.52 6.15
N VAL A 269 -9.13 -12.96 5.58
CA VAL A 269 -9.18 -11.55 5.16
C VAL A 269 -9.18 -10.63 6.38
N ARG A 270 -8.39 -9.56 6.34
CA ARG A 270 -8.39 -8.55 7.40
C ARG A 270 -9.71 -7.82 7.50
N LEU A 271 -10.21 -7.60 8.73
CA LEU A 271 -11.50 -6.93 8.98
C LEU A 271 -11.60 -5.56 8.29
N GLY A 272 -10.58 -4.72 8.41
CA GLY A 272 -10.54 -3.40 7.79
C GLY A 272 -10.59 -3.40 6.25
N CYS A 273 -10.44 -4.55 5.58
CA CYS A 273 -10.66 -4.70 4.15
C CYS A 273 -12.15 -4.77 3.81
N GLY A 274 -13.00 -5.21 4.74
CA GLY A 274 -14.46 -5.35 4.54
C GLY A 274 -15.16 -4.06 4.17
N VAL A 275 -14.69 -2.92 4.66
CA VAL A 275 -15.27 -1.59 4.42
C VAL A 275 -14.59 -0.82 3.28
N CYS A 276 -13.52 -1.38 2.68
CA CYS A 276 -12.75 -0.69 1.64
C CYS A 276 -13.45 -0.79 0.29
N THR A 277 -13.81 0.35 -0.31
CA THR A 277 -14.50 0.46 -1.60
C THR A 277 -13.59 0.77 -2.78
N ASP A 278 -12.35 1.17 -2.54
CA ASP A 278 -11.38 1.55 -3.59
C ASP A 278 -10.60 0.32 -4.09
N PHE A 279 -10.74 0.00 -5.38
CA PHE A 279 -10.03 -1.10 -6.03
C PHE A 279 -8.73 -0.66 -6.70
N THR A 280 -8.77 0.45 -7.41
CA THR A 280 -7.70 0.89 -8.30
C THR A 280 -6.77 1.94 -7.69
N ALA A 281 -6.88 2.22 -6.38
CA ALA A 281 -6.09 3.27 -5.71
C ALA A 281 -6.30 4.65 -6.36
N ILE A 282 -7.55 5.11 -6.40
CA ILE A 282 -8.00 6.28 -7.18
C ILE A 282 -7.30 7.60 -6.83
N LYS A 283 -6.62 7.67 -5.70
CA LYS A 283 -5.88 8.86 -5.24
C LYS A 283 -4.36 8.78 -5.51
N ALA A 284 -3.90 7.78 -6.27
CA ALA A 284 -2.49 7.67 -6.68
C ALA A 284 -2.12 8.68 -7.78
N ASP A 285 -0.84 8.84 -8.05
CA ASP A 285 -0.36 9.52 -9.28
C ASP A 285 -0.38 8.54 -10.46
N VAL A 286 0.01 7.29 -10.18
CA VAL A 286 -0.09 6.15 -11.10
C VAL A 286 -0.64 4.97 -10.32
N SER A 287 -1.62 4.27 -10.89
CA SER A 287 -2.13 3.02 -10.35
C SER A 287 -1.77 1.87 -11.28
N ALA A 288 -1.50 0.68 -10.72
CA ALA A 288 -1.12 -0.47 -11.51
C ALA A 288 -1.68 -1.79 -10.97
N GLY A 289 -1.94 -2.73 -11.88
CA GLY A 289 -2.41 -4.07 -11.54
C GLY A 289 -2.39 -5.01 -12.73
N SER A 290 -2.62 -6.30 -12.50
CA SER A 290 -2.64 -7.32 -13.55
C SER A 290 -3.99 -7.48 -14.24
N VAL A 291 -5.05 -6.86 -13.70
CA VAL A 291 -6.41 -6.98 -14.25
C VAL A 291 -6.59 -6.01 -15.41
N GLY A 292 -7.12 -6.51 -16.52
CA GLY A 292 -7.39 -5.74 -17.72
C GLY A 292 -6.27 -5.76 -18.76
N SER A 293 -5.03 -6.06 -18.39
CA SER A 293 -3.93 -6.16 -19.34
C SER A 293 -3.75 -7.56 -19.89
N PRO A 294 -3.16 -7.73 -21.11
CA PRO A 294 -2.74 -9.01 -21.62
C PRO A 294 -1.74 -9.72 -20.72
N GLU A 295 -1.57 -11.02 -20.89
CA GLU A 295 -0.57 -11.79 -20.16
C GLU A 295 0.84 -11.22 -20.38
N GLY A 296 1.60 -11.10 -19.29
CA GLY A 296 2.94 -10.51 -19.32
C GLY A 296 2.97 -8.98 -19.31
N TYR A 297 1.81 -8.32 -19.28
CA TYR A 297 1.68 -6.88 -19.15
C TYR A 297 1.03 -6.48 -17.81
N THR A 298 1.20 -5.23 -17.43
CA THR A 298 0.58 -4.61 -16.26
C THR A 298 -0.31 -3.47 -16.71
N THR A 299 -1.57 -3.43 -16.31
CA THR A 299 -2.42 -2.25 -16.50
C THR A 299 -1.85 -1.08 -15.70
N ILE A 300 -1.72 0.06 -16.34
CA ILE A 300 -1.27 1.32 -15.77
C ILE A 300 -2.39 2.34 -15.96
N ILE A 301 -2.82 2.98 -14.88
CA ILE A 301 -3.75 4.10 -14.90
C ILE A 301 -2.98 5.34 -14.44
N VAL A 302 -2.71 6.25 -15.36
CA VAL A 302 -2.06 7.54 -15.07
C VAL A 302 -3.14 8.53 -14.63
N ARG A 303 -2.95 9.19 -13.49
CA ARG A 303 -3.97 10.05 -12.90
C ARG A 303 -3.59 11.50 -12.78
N THR A 304 -2.30 11.80 -12.72
CA THR A 304 -1.79 13.17 -12.56
C THR A 304 -0.69 13.46 -13.59
N LEU A 305 -0.42 14.73 -13.83
CA LEU A 305 0.70 15.14 -14.68
C LEU A 305 2.05 14.68 -14.15
N VAL A 306 2.16 14.55 -12.83
CA VAL A 306 3.35 14.00 -12.17
C VAL A 306 3.50 12.51 -12.51
N GLY A 307 2.39 11.77 -12.50
CA GLY A 307 2.35 10.37 -12.94
C GLY A 307 2.65 10.19 -14.42
N GLN A 308 2.15 11.11 -15.29
CA GLN A 308 2.44 11.11 -16.72
C GLN A 308 3.94 11.29 -16.97
N HIS A 309 4.54 12.27 -16.30
CA HIS A 309 5.98 12.50 -16.45
C HIS A 309 6.81 11.26 -16.03
N LEU A 310 6.39 10.55 -14.99
CA LEU A 310 7.04 9.30 -14.55
C LEU A 310 6.96 8.22 -15.64
N LEU A 311 5.79 8.06 -16.28
CA LEU A 311 5.55 7.12 -17.37
C LEU A 311 6.40 7.48 -18.60
N ASP A 312 6.29 8.72 -19.08
CA ASP A 312 6.98 9.22 -20.27
C ASP A 312 8.50 9.06 -20.16
N SER A 313 9.04 9.40 -18.98
CA SER A 313 10.46 9.24 -18.69
C SER A 313 10.93 7.78 -18.78
N ALA A 314 10.14 6.83 -18.27
CA ALA A 314 10.51 5.41 -18.32
C ALA A 314 10.43 4.85 -19.75
N VAL A 315 9.47 5.30 -20.54
CA VAL A 315 9.33 4.96 -21.96
C VAL A 315 10.49 5.55 -22.78
N ALA A 316 10.78 6.85 -22.59
CA ALA A 316 11.87 7.54 -23.30
C ALA A 316 13.24 6.88 -23.00
N ASN A 317 13.46 6.42 -21.77
CA ASN A 317 14.68 5.73 -21.35
C ASN A 317 14.67 4.22 -21.68
N LYS A 318 13.70 3.75 -22.47
CA LYS A 318 13.57 2.33 -22.86
C LYS A 318 13.59 1.35 -21.69
N LYS A 319 13.02 1.76 -20.55
CA LYS A 319 12.83 0.90 -19.38
C LYS A 319 11.45 0.23 -19.38
N LEU A 320 10.50 0.79 -20.13
CA LEU A 320 9.13 0.34 -20.21
C LEU A 320 8.61 0.47 -21.64
N THR A 321 7.97 -0.57 -22.16
CA THR A 321 7.13 -0.52 -23.37
C THR A 321 5.67 -0.44 -22.95
N VAL A 322 4.88 0.38 -23.63
CA VAL A 322 3.44 0.56 -23.40
C VAL A 322 2.63 0.21 -24.66
N GLY A 323 1.37 -0.15 -24.47
CA GLY A 323 0.40 -0.44 -25.53
C GLY A 323 -1.03 -0.29 -25.03
N ASP A 324 -1.97 -0.16 -25.95
CA ASP A 324 -3.35 0.26 -25.65
C ASP A 324 -4.34 -0.90 -25.40
N ASP A 325 -3.86 -2.15 -25.39
CA ASP A 325 -4.71 -3.34 -25.23
C ASP A 325 -5.06 -3.54 -23.75
N VAL A 326 -6.09 -2.81 -23.27
CA VAL A 326 -6.60 -2.91 -21.90
C VAL A 326 -8.10 -3.15 -21.88
N ASP A 327 -8.54 -4.25 -21.29
CA ASP A 327 -9.94 -4.52 -20.97
C ASP A 327 -10.39 -3.72 -19.73
N ILE A 328 -10.89 -2.51 -19.97
CA ILE A 328 -11.42 -1.64 -18.93
C ILE A 328 -12.63 -2.28 -18.23
N GLY A 329 -13.45 -3.04 -18.97
CA GLY A 329 -14.63 -3.73 -18.43
C GLY A 329 -14.26 -4.75 -17.33
N ALA A 330 -13.14 -5.46 -17.49
CA ALA A 330 -12.63 -6.38 -16.46
C ALA A 330 -12.24 -5.62 -15.18
N ILE A 331 -11.61 -4.45 -15.30
CA ILE A 331 -11.22 -3.60 -14.16
C ILE A 331 -12.47 -3.09 -13.45
N GLU A 332 -13.42 -2.54 -14.21
CA GLU A 332 -14.69 -2.03 -13.69
C GLU A 332 -15.51 -3.10 -12.96
N LYS A 333 -15.52 -4.34 -13.48
CA LYS A 333 -16.23 -5.46 -12.85
C LYS A 333 -15.75 -5.70 -11.43
N LEU A 334 -14.43 -5.69 -11.19
CA LEU A 334 -13.87 -5.85 -9.85
C LEU A 334 -14.07 -4.59 -8.98
N ALA A 335 -13.95 -3.41 -9.55
CA ALA A 335 -14.23 -2.16 -8.85
C ALA A 335 -15.71 -2.12 -8.39
N LYS A 336 -16.67 -2.49 -9.25
CA LYS A 336 -18.10 -2.61 -8.92
C LYS A 336 -18.34 -3.62 -7.79
N LYS A 337 -17.63 -4.76 -7.79
CA LYS A 337 -17.71 -5.75 -6.71
C LYS A 337 -17.25 -5.16 -5.39
N LYS A 338 -16.16 -4.39 -5.39
CA LYS A 338 -15.60 -3.78 -4.18
C LYS A 338 -16.46 -2.61 -3.66
N LEU A 339 -17.06 -1.81 -4.54
CA LEU A 339 -18.00 -0.75 -4.17
C LEU A 339 -19.25 -1.22 -3.43
N LYS A 340 -19.65 -2.49 -3.61
CA LYS A 340 -20.80 -3.09 -2.91
C LYS A 340 -20.52 -3.45 -1.45
N ARG A 341 -19.27 -3.33 -0.99
CA ARG A 341 -18.94 -3.53 0.42
C ARG A 341 -19.62 -2.46 1.25
N LYS A 342 -20.34 -2.89 2.29
CA LYS A 342 -21.02 -1.96 3.17
C LYS A 342 -19.99 -1.27 4.05
N PRO A 343 -20.06 0.06 4.20
CA PRO A 343 -19.34 0.71 5.29
C PRO A 343 -19.84 0.12 6.62
N ALA A 344 -18.94 -0.02 7.58
CA ALA A 344 -19.28 -0.42 8.94
C ALA A 344 -20.18 0.63 9.58
#